data_5c0ab895c312c5bf85aad79bc0cffc21
#
_entry.id   5c0ab895c312c5bf85aad79bc0cffc21
#
_cell.length_a   1.000
_cell.length_b   1.000
_cell.length_c   1.000
_cell.angle_alpha   90.00
_cell.angle_beta   90.00
_cell.angle_gamma   90.00
#
_symmetry.space_group_name_H-M   'P 1'
#
loop_
_entity.id
_entity.type
_entity.pdbx_description
1 polymer ?
#
loop_
_entity_poly.entity_id
_entity_poly.type
_entity_poly.pdbx_seq_one_letter_code
_entity_poly.pdbx_strand_id
1 'polypeptide(L)'
;MKTLLTFFFLFLSTSVFAKCISGDCNNGYGTYIEDNGLKYVGEWKNKSANGQGTLIFGTGEWEGDKYVGEFKNNLFEGLGTYTYANGDKYIGEFKNSMLHGHGTYTYPDGEKYIGELKNGVREGQGTLIFGTGEWEGDKYVGEFKNDLYEGQGTYTFANGTIKTGIWKNNELITPN
;
A
#
# COMPACT_ATOMS: atom_id res chain seq x y z
N MET A 1 -13.48 4.43 -6.36
CA MET A 1 -12.42 4.32 -5.32
C MET A 1 -12.28 2.85 -4.98
N LYS A 2 -11.13 2.25 -5.31
CA LYS A 2 -10.86 0.87 -4.89
C LYS A 2 -10.53 0.91 -3.40
N THR A 3 -11.30 0.21 -2.58
CA THR A 3 -11.09 0.09 -1.14
C THR A 3 -9.71 -0.51 -0.89
N LEU A 4 -8.83 0.21 -0.20
CA LEU A 4 -7.56 -0.33 0.25
C LEU A 4 -7.84 -1.47 1.23
N LEU A 5 -7.54 -2.69 0.82
CA LEU A 5 -7.82 -3.89 1.59
C LEU A 5 -6.96 -3.99 2.85
N THR A 6 -7.61 -4.38 3.94
CA THR A 6 -6.95 -4.77 5.20
C THR A 6 -6.43 -6.18 5.01
N PHE A 7 -5.11 -6.36 4.96
CA PHE A 7 -4.48 -7.68 4.81
C PHE A 7 -4.35 -8.36 6.17
N PHE A 8 -5.08 -9.43 6.37
CA PHE A 8 -4.90 -10.32 7.51
C PHE A 8 -4.19 -11.59 7.03
N PHE A 9 -2.89 -11.71 7.31
CA PHE A 9 -2.14 -12.92 7.01
C PHE A 9 -2.07 -13.83 8.23
N LEU A 10 -2.84 -14.90 8.22
CA LEU A 10 -2.52 -16.08 9.00
C LEU A 10 -1.77 -17.06 8.10
N PHE A 11 -0.46 -17.22 8.30
CA PHE A 11 0.26 -18.41 7.87
C PHE A 11 -0.20 -19.61 8.71
N LEU A 12 -1.47 -19.92 8.66
CA LEU A 12 -2.06 -21.14 9.22
C LEU A 12 -2.77 -21.87 8.09
N SER A 13 -2.03 -22.16 7.00
CA SER A 13 -2.52 -23.18 6.12
C SER A 13 -2.15 -24.52 6.71
N THR A 14 -3.17 -25.34 7.01
CA THR A 14 -3.03 -26.79 7.18
C THR A 14 -2.78 -27.48 5.82
N SER A 15 -2.15 -26.76 4.86
CA SER A 15 -1.79 -27.32 3.56
C SER A 15 -0.72 -28.39 3.78
N VAL A 16 -0.99 -29.58 3.30
CA VAL A 16 -0.19 -30.80 3.50
C VAL A 16 1.20 -30.70 2.86
N PHE A 17 1.50 -29.65 2.06
CA PHE A 17 2.72 -29.51 1.27
C PHE A 17 3.43 -28.14 1.35
N ALA A 18 3.10 -27.30 2.30
CA ALA A 18 3.87 -26.09 2.57
C ALA A 18 5.33 -26.45 2.98
N LYS A 19 6.34 -25.97 2.25
CA LYS A 19 7.71 -26.47 2.40
C LYS A 19 8.77 -25.37 2.38
N CYS A 20 9.71 -25.45 3.33
CA CYS A 20 11.01 -24.79 3.18
C CYS A 20 11.82 -25.55 2.13
N ILE A 21 12.13 -24.90 1.01
CA ILE A 21 12.84 -25.54 -0.12
C ILE A 21 14.31 -25.20 -0.18
N SER A 22 14.74 -24.14 0.50
CA SER A 22 16.17 -23.79 0.63
C SER A 22 16.42 -22.90 1.84
N GLY A 23 17.63 -22.94 2.37
CA GLY A 23 18.08 -22.14 3.51
C GLY A 23 17.47 -22.57 4.84
N ASP A 24 17.37 -21.63 5.78
CA ASP A 24 16.84 -21.83 7.12
C ASP A 24 15.54 -21.03 7.33
N CYS A 25 14.40 -21.69 7.15
CA CYS A 25 13.07 -21.10 7.39
C CYS A 25 12.67 -21.15 8.87
N ASN A 26 13.59 -21.27 9.78
CA ASN A 26 13.34 -21.22 11.22
C ASN A 26 14.02 -20.00 11.88
N ASN A 27 15.34 -19.86 11.73
CA ASN A 27 16.12 -18.76 12.33
C ASN A 27 17.27 -18.34 11.40
N GLY A 28 16.98 -17.90 10.19
CA GLY A 28 17.99 -17.54 9.21
C GLY A 28 17.40 -16.96 7.97
N TYR A 29 18.02 -17.17 6.82
CA TYR A 29 17.50 -16.78 5.50
C TYR A 29 17.05 -18.03 4.74
N GLY A 30 15.81 -18.02 4.23
CA GLY A 30 15.28 -19.20 3.57
C GLY A 30 14.18 -18.90 2.57
N THR A 31 13.85 -19.92 1.77
CA THR A 31 12.76 -19.89 0.79
C THR A 31 11.70 -20.90 1.17
N TYR A 32 10.48 -20.41 1.27
CA TYR A 32 9.28 -21.17 1.59
C TYR A 32 8.28 -21.07 0.45
N ILE A 33 7.63 -22.19 0.12
CA ILE A 33 6.58 -22.25 -0.93
C ILE A 33 5.38 -23.04 -0.40
N GLU A 34 4.19 -22.60 -0.78
CA GLU A 34 2.92 -23.31 -0.59
C GLU A 34 2.41 -23.90 -1.91
N ASP A 35 1.48 -24.85 -1.83
CA ASP A 35 0.91 -25.52 -3.00
C ASP A 35 0.14 -24.57 -3.93
N ASN A 36 -0.43 -23.51 -3.38
CA ASN A 36 -1.11 -22.46 -4.14
C ASN A 36 -0.13 -21.55 -4.91
N GLY A 37 1.19 -21.79 -4.80
CA GLY A 37 2.24 -20.97 -5.43
C GLY A 37 2.68 -19.76 -4.62
N LEU A 38 2.12 -19.53 -3.42
CA LEU A 38 2.66 -18.48 -2.54
C LEU A 38 4.13 -18.77 -2.24
N LYS A 39 4.98 -17.76 -2.40
CA LYS A 39 6.43 -17.88 -2.20
C LYS A 39 6.95 -16.75 -1.33
N TYR A 40 7.62 -17.11 -0.24
CA TYR A 40 8.39 -16.17 0.58
C TYR A 40 9.88 -16.47 0.47
N VAL A 41 10.67 -15.41 0.30
CA VAL A 41 12.15 -15.45 0.32
C VAL A 41 12.61 -14.34 1.23
N GLY A 42 13.29 -14.68 2.32
CA GLY A 42 13.73 -13.67 3.27
C GLY A 42 14.21 -14.22 4.60
N GLU A 43 14.25 -13.33 5.57
CA GLU A 43 14.69 -13.61 6.93
C GLU A 43 13.58 -14.25 7.76
N TRP A 44 13.97 -15.19 8.60
CA TRP A 44 13.08 -15.96 9.48
C TRP A 44 13.53 -15.88 10.94
N LYS A 45 12.57 -15.80 11.83
CA LYS A 45 12.78 -15.92 13.27
C LYS A 45 11.65 -16.74 13.89
N ASN A 46 11.99 -17.81 14.61
CA ASN A 46 11.03 -18.72 15.23
C ASN A 46 9.92 -19.17 14.24
N LYS A 47 10.32 -19.58 13.02
CA LYS A 47 9.42 -20.01 11.93
C LYS A 47 8.46 -18.95 11.42
N SER A 48 8.68 -17.69 11.71
CA SER A 48 7.91 -16.55 11.19
C SER A 48 8.79 -15.69 10.29
N ALA A 49 8.24 -15.13 9.22
CA ALA A 49 8.89 -14.11 8.43
C ALA A 49 9.19 -12.90 9.33
N ASN A 50 10.47 -12.50 9.39
CA ASN A 50 10.94 -11.49 10.33
C ASN A 50 12.24 -10.87 9.81
N GLY A 51 12.26 -9.57 9.53
CA GLY A 51 13.35 -8.88 8.85
C GLY A 51 13.02 -8.62 7.38
N GLN A 52 14.02 -8.57 6.52
CA GLN A 52 13.82 -8.26 5.10
C GLN A 52 13.37 -9.49 4.30
N GLY A 53 12.41 -9.28 3.40
CA GLY A 53 11.91 -10.36 2.58
C GLY A 53 11.12 -9.94 1.35
N THR A 54 10.80 -10.94 0.53
CA THR A 54 9.93 -10.85 -0.63
C THR A 54 8.84 -11.90 -0.51
N LEU A 55 7.59 -11.47 -0.58
CA LEU A 55 6.42 -12.33 -0.70
C LEU A 55 5.80 -12.17 -2.08
N ILE A 56 5.55 -13.29 -2.75
CA ILE A 56 4.79 -13.35 -3.99
C ILE A 56 3.56 -14.19 -3.70
N PHE A 57 2.39 -13.66 -3.98
CA PHE A 57 1.12 -14.32 -3.74
C PHE A 57 0.82 -15.34 -4.82
N GLY A 58 0.43 -16.51 -4.40
CA GLY A 58 -0.04 -17.58 -5.27
C GLY A 58 -1.51 -17.44 -5.62
N THR A 59 -2.10 -18.53 -6.16
CA THR A 59 -3.51 -18.56 -6.56
C THR A 59 -4.44 -18.18 -5.41
N GLY A 60 -5.44 -17.34 -5.69
CA GLY A 60 -6.41 -16.84 -4.74
C GLY A 60 -6.73 -15.36 -4.96
N GLU A 61 -7.22 -14.69 -3.92
CA GLU A 61 -7.70 -13.31 -3.98
C GLU A 61 -6.61 -12.30 -4.36
N TRP A 62 -5.34 -12.59 -4.03
CA TRP A 62 -4.17 -11.70 -4.26
C TRP A 62 -3.18 -12.29 -5.26
N GLU A 63 -3.65 -13.19 -6.14
CA GLU A 63 -2.79 -13.82 -7.15
C GLU A 63 -2.05 -12.79 -7.98
N GLY A 64 -0.70 -12.93 -8.03
CA GLY A 64 0.17 -12.05 -8.78
C GLY A 64 0.62 -10.80 -8.03
N ASP A 65 0.07 -10.52 -6.85
CA ASP A 65 0.56 -9.46 -5.98
C ASP A 65 1.97 -9.79 -5.45
N LYS A 66 2.73 -8.75 -5.15
CA LYS A 66 4.09 -8.88 -4.60
C LYS A 66 4.37 -7.84 -3.54
N TYR A 67 4.93 -8.26 -2.42
CA TYR A 67 5.51 -7.37 -1.41
C TYR A 67 7.02 -7.58 -1.30
N VAL A 68 7.76 -6.48 -1.16
CA VAL A 68 9.20 -6.46 -0.86
C VAL A 68 9.43 -5.45 0.25
N GLY A 69 9.95 -5.87 1.39
CA GLY A 69 10.15 -4.96 2.51
C GLY A 69 10.36 -5.69 3.83
N GLU A 70 10.08 -4.97 4.91
CA GLU A 70 10.24 -5.47 6.27
C GLU A 70 9.05 -6.33 6.71
N PHE A 71 9.36 -7.40 7.42
CA PHE A 71 8.40 -8.30 8.05
C PHE A 71 8.61 -8.35 9.55
N LYS A 72 7.54 -8.49 10.29
CA LYS A 72 7.54 -8.78 11.72
C LYS A 72 6.42 -9.75 12.05
N ASN A 73 6.79 -10.96 12.52
CA ASN A 73 5.84 -12.01 12.86
C ASN A 73 4.83 -12.28 11.72
N ASN A 74 5.32 -12.47 10.50
CA ASN A 74 4.55 -12.69 9.27
C ASN A 74 3.68 -11.50 8.79
N LEU A 75 3.80 -10.33 9.40
CA LEU A 75 3.08 -9.12 8.98
C LEU A 75 4.05 -8.17 8.25
N PHE A 76 3.56 -7.41 7.29
CA PHE A 76 4.30 -6.29 6.71
C PHE A 76 4.45 -5.21 7.77
N GLU A 77 5.67 -4.72 7.93
CA GLU A 77 6.01 -3.71 8.92
C GLU A 77 7.10 -2.78 8.34
N GLY A 78 7.24 -1.56 8.86
CA GLY A 78 8.29 -0.66 8.41
C GLY A 78 8.19 -0.27 6.94
N LEU A 79 9.32 -0.10 6.26
CA LEU A 79 9.35 0.33 4.87
C LEU A 79 9.22 -0.85 3.89
N GLY A 80 8.43 -0.64 2.84
CA GLY A 80 8.23 -1.66 1.81
C GLY A 80 7.64 -1.14 0.51
N THR A 81 7.61 -2.05 -0.46
CA THR A 81 6.96 -1.86 -1.76
C THR A 81 5.93 -2.97 -1.95
N TYR A 82 4.68 -2.58 -2.17
CA TYR A 82 3.61 -3.48 -2.59
C TYR A 82 3.28 -3.22 -4.06
N THR A 83 3.28 -4.26 -4.87
CA THR A 83 2.91 -4.21 -6.27
C THR A 83 1.70 -5.12 -6.45
N TYR A 84 0.59 -4.54 -6.86
CA TYR A 84 -0.65 -5.25 -7.13
C TYR A 84 -0.64 -5.86 -8.52
N ALA A 85 -1.31 -6.97 -8.71
CA ALA A 85 -1.42 -7.65 -10.01
C ALA A 85 -2.07 -6.77 -11.09
N ASN A 86 -2.92 -5.81 -10.70
CA ASN A 86 -3.54 -4.85 -11.62
C ASN A 86 -2.59 -3.71 -12.06
N GLY A 87 -1.34 -3.68 -11.55
CA GLY A 87 -0.32 -2.68 -11.86
C GLY A 87 -0.27 -1.49 -10.90
N ASP A 88 -1.18 -1.40 -9.92
CA ASP A 88 -1.06 -0.42 -8.83
C ASP A 88 0.23 -0.68 -8.05
N LYS A 89 0.81 0.37 -7.47
CA LYS A 89 2.03 0.24 -6.67
C LYS A 89 2.00 1.19 -5.47
N TYR A 90 2.34 0.66 -4.31
CA TYR A 90 2.61 1.46 -3.12
C TYR A 90 4.06 1.33 -2.69
N ILE A 91 4.68 2.45 -2.34
CA ILE A 91 6.01 2.53 -1.73
C ILE A 91 5.90 3.41 -0.50
N GLY A 92 6.16 2.86 0.68
CA GLY A 92 6.02 3.63 1.93
C GLY A 92 6.05 2.74 3.16
N GLU A 93 5.48 3.28 4.24
CA GLU A 93 5.42 2.64 5.53
C GLU A 93 4.24 1.67 5.63
N PHE A 94 4.48 0.56 6.32
CA PHE A 94 3.48 -0.46 6.65
C PHE A 94 3.42 -0.65 8.16
N LYS A 95 2.24 -0.94 8.66
CA LYS A 95 1.99 -1.32 10.04
C LYS A 95 0.92 -2.40 10.10
N ASN A 96 1.27 -3.56 10.68
CA ASN A 96 0.37 -4.70 10.75
C ASN A 96 -0.27 -5.04 9.39
N SER A 97 0.53 -5.09 8.33
CA SER A 97 0.13 -5.34 6.93
C SER A 97 -0.82 -4.29 6.31
N MET A 98 -1.01 -3.15 6.93
CA MET A 98 -1.77 -2.02 6.39
C MET A 98 -0.84 -0.90 5.94
N LEU A 99 -1.21 -0.18 4.86
CA LEU A 99 -0.52 1.04 4.47
C LEU A 99 -0.66 2.06 5.61
N HIS A 100 0.47 2.65 6.02
CA HIS A 100 0.53 3.55 7.17
C HIS A 100 1.60 4.60 6.96
N GLY A 101 1.63 5.66 7.82
CA GLY A 101 2.67 6.67 7.76
C GLY A 101 2.76 7.35 6.39
N HIS A 102 3.98 7.68 5.95
CA HIS A 102 4.20 8.34 4.68
C HIS A 102 4.42 7.35 3.54
N GLY A 103 3.83 7.63 2.39
CA GLY A 103 4.02 6.79 1.21
C GLY A 103 3.59 7.44 -0.11
N THR A 104 3.87 6.70 -1.17
CA THR A 104 3.45 7.02 -2.53
C THR A 104 2.64 5.86 -3.08
N TYR A 105 1.40 6.13 -3.46
CA TYR A 105 0.54 5.21 -4.21
C TYR A 105 0.47 5.67 -5.66
N THR A 106 0.68 4.78 -6.60
CA THR A 106 0.65 5.07 -8.04
C THR A 106 -0.28 4.08 -8.71
N TYR A 107 -1.18 4.58 -9.54
CA TYR A 107 -2.10 3.81 -10.37
C TYR A 107 -1.59 3.70 -11.81
N PRO A 108 -1.98 2.68 -12.59
CA PRO A 108 -1.53 2.50 -13.97
C PRO A 108 -1.94 3.63 -14.93
N ASP A 109 -3.04 4.33 -14.62
CA ASP A 109 -3.54 5.48 -15.38
C ASP A 109 -2.74 6.76 -15.13
N GLY A 110 -1.73 6.71 -14.24
CA GLY A 110 -0.89 7.83 -13.87
C GLY A 110 -1.40 8.61 -12.65
N GLU A 111 -2.58 8.26 -12.09
CA GLU A 111 -2.99 8.86 -10.81
C GLU A 111 -1.95 8.54 -9.73
N LYS A 112 -1.64 9.52 -8.89
CA LYS A 112 -0.62 9.39 -7.87
C LYS A 112 -0.99 10.13 -6.59
N TYR A 113 -0.93 9.43 -5.48
CA TYR A 113 -1.00 10.02 -4.14
C TYR A 113 0.38 10.01 -3.48
N ILE A 114 0.77 11.11 -2.86
CA ILE A 114 1.99 11.24 -2.05
C ILE A 114 1.57 11.88 -0.73
N GLY A 115 1.71 11.20 0.40
CA GLY A 115 1.29 11.79 1.67
C GLY A 115 1.14 10.75 2.77
N GLU A 116 0.38 11.15 3.79
CA GLU A 116 0.12 10.34 4.97
C GLU A 116 -1.04 9.38 4.75
N LEU A 117 -0.86 8.14 5.21
CA LEU A 117 -1.90 7.12 5.25
C LEU A 117 -2.05 6.58 6.67
N LYS A 118 -3.26 6.18 7.01
CA LYS A 118 -3.58 5.52 8.26
C LYS A 118 -4.54 4.37 8.01
N ASN A 119 -4.08 3.14 8.30
CA ASN A 119 -4.86 1.93 8.09
C ASN A 119 -5.45 1.83 6.67
N GLY A 120 -4.63 2.18 5.67
CA GLY A 120 -4.99 2.05 4.26
C GLY A 120 -5.79 3.21 3.66
N VAL A 121 -6.15 4.25 4.42
CA VAL A 121 -6.85 5.44 3.91
C VAL A 121 -5.96 6.67 3.97
N ARG A 122 -6.19 7.63 3.06
CA ARG A 122 -5.49 8.93 3.08
C ARG A 122 -5.96 9.72 4.29
N GLU A 123 -4.99 10.15 5.10
CA GLU A 123 -5.21 10.89 6.35
C GLU A 123 -4.05 11.88 6.52
N GLY A 124 -4.30 13.10 7.04
CA GLY A 124 -3.24 14.10 7.21
C GLY A 124 -2.87 14.81 5.91
N GLN A 125 -1.61 15.23 5.79
CA GLN A 125 -1.14 16.01 4.64
C GLN A 125 -0.82 15.14 3.43
N GLY A 126 -1.25 15.60 2.24
CA GLY A 126 -0.97 14.86 1.01
C GLY A 126 -1.11 15.67 -0.28
N THR A 127 -0.64 15.05 -1.34
CA THR A 127 -0.77 15.52 -2.71
C THR A 127 -1.42 14.42 -3.54
N LEU A 128 -2.53 14.72 -4.19
CA LEU A 128 -3.16 13.86 -5.21
C LEU A 128 -2.97 14.51 -6.57
N ILE A 129 -2.43 13.76 -7.50
CA ILE A 129 -2.28 14.13 -8.92
C ILE A 129 -3.18 13.18 -9.70
N PHE A 130 -4.09 13.72 -10.49
CA PHE A 130 -5.03 12.91 -11.26
C PHE A 130 -4.38 12.37 -12.54
N GLY A 131 -4.59 11.09 -12.79
CA GLY A 131 -4.17 10.41 -13.99
C GLY A 131 -5.09 10.65 -15.18
N THR A 132 -4.95 9.80 -16.20
CA THR A 132 -5.75 9.91 -17.44
C THR A 132 -7.25 9.82 -17.16
N GLY A 133 -8.04 10.71 -17.78
CA GLY A 133 -9.49 10.75 -17.62
C GLY A 133 -10.04 12.18 -17.55
N GLU A 134 -11.21 12.34 -16.94
CA GLU A 134 -11.95 13.61 -16.85
C GLU A 134 -11.16 14.71 -16.13
N TRP A 135 -10.32 14.34 -15.15
CA TRP A 135 -9.53 15.29 -14.31
C TRP A 135 -8.03 15.17 -14.55
N GLU A 136 -7.63 14.69 -15.75
CA GLU A 136 -6.23 14.54 -16.10
C GLU A 136 -5.45 15.85 -15.95
N GLY A 137 -4.37 15.80 -15.16
CA GLY A 137 -3.52 16.96 -14.89
C GLY A 137 -3.99 17.85 -13.75
N ASP A 138 -5.17 17.59 -13.19
CA ASP A 138 -5.60 18.24 -11.95
C ASP A 138 -4.74 17.79 -10.77
N LYS A 139 -4.63 18.64 -9.76
CA LYS A 139 -3.87 18.35 -8.55
C LYS A 139 -4.52 18.95 -7.31
N TYR A 140 -4.61 18.15 -6.25
CA TYR A 140 -4.93 18.64 -4.91
C TYR A 140 -3.70 18.54 -4.00
N VAL A 141 -3.47 19.57 -3.20
CA VAL A 141 -2.45 19.60 -2.14
C VAL A 141 -3.11 20.13 -0.88
N GLY A 142 -3.14 19.35 0.18
CA GLY A 142 -3.80 19.76 1.42
C GLY A 142 -4.07 18.60 2.38
N GLU A 143 -5.00 18.84 3.29
CA GLU A 143 -5.39 17.88 4.30
C GLU A 143 -6.38 16.85 3.73
N PHE A 144 -6.22 15.61 4.17
CA PHE A 144 -7.10 14.48 3.89
C PHE A 144 -7.64 13.91 5.18
N LYS A 145 -8.88 13.43 5.14
CA LYS A 145 -9.51 12.66 6.21
C LYS A 145 -10.41 11.59 5.63
N ASN A 146 -10.14 10.33 5.94
CA ASN A 146 -10.87 9.19 5.39
C ASN A 146 -11.01 9.27 3.86
N ASP A 147 -9.90 9.51 3.14
CA ASP A 147 -9.81 9.67 1.68
C ASP A 147 -10.47 10.93 1.09
N LEU A 148 -11.07 11.79 1.88
CA LEU A 148 -11.73 13.03 1.44
C LEU A 148 -10.83 14.24 1.68
N TYR A 149 -10.97 15.28 0.82
CA TYR A 149 -10.36 16.59 1.09
C TYR A 149 -11.01 17.20 2.32
N GLU A 150 -10.19 17.65 3.24
CA GLU A 150 -10.61 18.23 4.52
C GLU A 150 -9.63 19.36 4.89
N GLY A 151 -10.04 20.29 5.75
CA GLY A 151 -9.15 21.34 6.25
C GLY A 151 -8.59 22.25 5.17
N GLN A 152 -7.38 22.75 5.37
CA GLN A 152 -6.70 23.63 4.42
C GLN A 152 -6.21 22.88 3.18
N GLY A 153 -6.49 23.42 1.99
CA GLY A 153 -6.04 22.80 0.76
C GLY A 153 -6.12 23.69 -0.47
N THR A 154 -5.39 23.28 -1.49
CA THR A 154 -5.33 23.94 -2.80
C THR A 154 -5.60 22.91 -3.89
N TYR A 155 -6.63 23.16 -4.67
CA TYR A 155 -6.93 22.42 -5.90
C TYR A 155 -6.47 23.23 -7.11
N THR A 156 -5.62 22.67 -7.93
CA THR A 156 -5.13 23.25 -9.18
C THR A 156 -5.70 22.44 -10.34
N PHE A 157 -6.50 23.08 -11.17
CA PHE A 157 -7.02 22.50 -12.39
C PHE A 157 -5.96 22.43 -13.48
N ALA A 158 -6.07 21.49 -14.42
CA ALA A 158 -5.15 21.34 -15.55
C ALA A 158 -5.03 22.61 -16.40
N ASN A 159 -6.09 23.42 -16.47
CA ASN A 159 -6.10 24.71 -17.17
C ASN A 159 -5.39 25.86 -16.41
N GLY A 160 -4.80 25.57 -15.24
CA GLY A 160 -4.13 26.54 -14.38
C GLY A 160 -5.03 27.29 -13.40
N THR A 161 -6.33 27.07 -13.41
CA THR A 161 -7.25 27.64 -12.41
C THR A 161 -6.92 27.05 -11.02
N ILE A 162 -6.93 27.91 -10.00
CA ILE A 162 -6.62 27.51 -8.62
C ILE A 162 -7.80 27.81 -7.70
N LYS A 163 -8.13 26.88 -6.84
CA LYS A 163 -9.06 27.04 -5.71
C LYS A 163 -8.33 26.74 -4.41
N THR A 164 -8.22 27.72 -3.54
CA THR A 164 -7.57 27.57 -2.22
C THR A 164 -8.54 27.96 -1.10
N GLY A 165 -8.49 27.25 0.02
CA GLY A 165 -9.33 27.57 1.17
C GLY A 165 -9.56 26.37 2.08
N ILE A 166 -10.67 26.43 2.82
CA ILE A 166 -11.13 25.35 3.69
C ILE A 166 -12.01 24.37 2.90
N TRP A 167 -11.63 23.11 2.93
CA TRP A 167 -12.32 22.00 2.29
C TRP A 167 -13.05 21.14 3.33
N LYS A 168 -14.17 20.57 2.94
CA LYS A 168 -14.92 19.60 3.74
C LYS A 168 -15.61 18.61 2.81
N ASN A 169 -15.37 17.31 3.03
CA ASN A 169 -15.95 16.24 2.22
C ASN A 169 -15.79 16.47 0.70
N ASN A 170 -14.59 16.88 0.25
CA ASN A 170 -14.23 17.23 -1.14
C ASN A 170 -14.84 18.55 -1.66
N GLU A 171 -15.54 19.33 -0.86
CA GLU A 171 -16.13 20.61 -1.28
C GLU A 171 -15.39 21.80 -0.66
N LEU A 172 -15.10 22.83 -1.47
CA LEU A 172 -14.55 24.09 -0.98
C LEU A 172 -15.64 24.90 -0.29
N ILE A 173 -15.59 25.03 1.04
CA ILE A 173 -16.60 25.71 1.84
C ILE A 173 -16.25 27.17 2.17
N THR A 174 -14.95 27.50 2.24
CA THR A 174 -14.48 28.87 2.52
C THR A 174 -13.27 29.16 1.63
N PRO A 175 -13.44 29.92 0.53
CA PRO A 175 -12.32 30.37 -0.30
C PRO A 175 -11.42 31.36 0.46
N ASN A 176 -10.12 31.28 0.21
CA ASN A 176 -9.12 32.28 0.66
C ASN A 176 -9.03 33.43 -0.33
#